data_38304e8910530bf4cc344a55dc36719e
#
_entry.id   38304e8910530bf4cc344a55dc36719e
#
_cell.length_a   1.000
_cell.length_b   1.000
_cell.length_c   1.000
_cell.angle_alpha   90.00
_cell.angle_beta   90.00
_cell.angle_gamma   90.00
#
_symmetry.space_group_name_H-M   'P 1'
#
loop_
_entity.id
_entity.type
_entity.pdbx_description
1 polymer ?
#
loop_
_entity_poly.entity_id
_entity_poly.type
_entity_poly.pdbx_seq_one_letter_code
_entity_poly.pdbx_strand_id
1 'polypeptide(L)'
;MPKRTIEEVMDELRNRSRLSQGDKPEDSAAKRYDCPKCKDELGFIERRGMMEVWVSCACREWRKAQKLLKSSEITEQFKNLNFAQFKTEGKHQSVKEAYECAVEYVQAYRDIQESRRNSIALLGRPGSGKTHLLTAAANELMRKLFVPVLYFPFVEGFNDLKQDFSLLEDKLNRMKQVDVLFLDDLFKPVGGRPRATEWQIEQTYAVVNYRYLNHKPIMLSSELSVEEIVSIDEALGTRLVEMCQDFLVVLNGSSFGINHRLEGMV
;
A
#
# COMPACT_ATOMS: atom_id res chain seq x y z
N MET A 1 35.40 50.35 -30.08
CA MET A 1 35.41 49.97 -28.65
C MET A 1 36.82 49.51 -28.30
N PRO A 2 37.50 50.07 -27.33
CA PRO A 2 38.84 49.65 -26.96
C PRO A 2 38.85 48.22 -26.38
N LYS A 3 39.72 47.37 -26.82
CA LYS A 3 39.97 46.04 -26.31
C LYS A 3 40.64 46.15 -24.95
N ARG A 4 39.99 45.61 -23.90
CA ARG A 4 40.56 45.52 -22.58
C ARG A 4 41.85 44.69 -22.59
N THR A 5 42.88 45.08 -21.86
CA THR A 5 44.12 44.34 -21.75
C THR A 5 43.98 43.15 -20.80
N ILE A 6 44.84 42.14 -20.97
CA ILE A 6 44.83 40.95 -20.10
C ILE A 6 45.08 41.32 -18.63
N GLU A 7 45.91 42.37 -18.39
CA GLU A 7 46.15 42.88 -17.04
C GLU A 7 44.91 43.46 -16.37
N GLU A 8 44.10 44.24 -17.10
CA GLU A 8 42.84 44.77 -16.58
C GLU A 8 41.85 43.66 -16.19
N VAL A 9 41.80 42.58 -16.96
CA VAL A 9 40.95 41.40 -16.67
C VAL A 9 41.47 40.62 -15.46
N MET A 10 42.81 40.49 -15.33
CA MET A 10 43.41 39.79 -14.19
C MET A 10 43.26 40.57 -12.88
N ASP A 11 43.33 41.89 -12.91
CA ASP A 11 43.09 42.72 -11.72
C ASP A 11 41.62 42.75 -11.31
N GLU A 12 40.71 42.69 -12.26
CA GLU A 12 39.27 42.57 -11.97
C GLU A 12 38.94 41.20 -11.33
N LEU A 13 39.61 40.13 -11.76
CA LEU A 13 39.48 38.79 -11.15
C LEU A 13 40.12 38.72 -9.74
N ARG A 14 41.25 39.39 -9.53
CA ARG A 14 41.90 39.50 -8.20
C ARG A 14 41.06 40.31 -7.22
N ASN A 15 40.42 41.37 -7.67
CA ASN A 15 39.53 42.17 -6.83
C ASN A 15 38.20 41.44 -6.51
N ARG A 16 37.67 40.66 -7.46
CA ARG A 16 36.53 39.76 -7.16
C ARG A 16 36.87 38.70 -6.12
N SER A 17 38.06 38.11 -6.19
CA SER A 17 38.48 37.10 -5.17
C SER A 17 38.78 37.71 -3.80
N ARG A 18 39.13 39.01 -3.70
CA ARG A 18 39.30 39.71 -2.43
C ARG A 18 37.96 40.17 -1.81
N LEU A 19 36.96 40.49 -2.62
CA LEU A 19 35.61 40.80 -2.15
C LEU A 19 34.83 39.56 -1.68
N SER A 20 35.29 38.34 -2.03
CA SER A 20 34.70 37.09 -1.55
C SER A 20 35.27 36.59 -0.20
N GLN A 21 36.22 37.33 0.41
CA GLN A 21 36.79 36.99 1.73
C GLN A 21 36.26 37.87 2.88
N GLY A 22 35.27 38.70 2.63
CA GLY A 22 34.53 39.46 3.64
C GLY A 22 33.19 38.83 3.97
N ASP A 23 33.01 38.48 5.23
CA ASP A 23 31.80 38.04 5.90
C ASP A 23 31.32 36.61 5.50
N LYS A 24 31.78 35.61 6.24
CA LYS A 24 30.99 34.41 6.49
C LYS A 24 29.78 34.83 7.31
N PRO A 25 28.55 34.67 6.79
CA PRO A 25 27.40 34.59 7.68
C PRO A 25 27.59 33.30 8.49
N GLU A 26 27.83 33.40 9.79
CA GLU A 26 27.54 32.34 10.75
C GLU A 26 26.03 32.11 10.76
N ASP A 27 25.57 31.29 9.83
CA ASP A 27 24.30 30.57 9.95
C ASP A 27 24.36 29.32 9.07
N SER A 28 25.30 28.41 9.39
CA SER A 28 25.22 27.05 8.97
C SER A 28 24.16 26.38 9.84
N ALA A 29 22.89 26.58 9.52
CA ALA A 29 21.86 25.61 9.88
C ALA A 29 22.38 24.27 9.36
N ALA A 30 22.93 23.43 10.24
CA ALA A 30 23.50 22.15 9.89
C ALA A 30 22.43 21.40 9.09
N LYS A 31 22.69 21.12 7.81
CA LYS A 31 21.77 20.38 6.96
C LYS A 31 21.40 19.11 7.70
N ARG A 32 20.18 19.02 8.22
CA ARG A 32 19.65 17.81 8.82
C ARG A 32 19.42 16.81 7.69
N TYR A 33 20.18 15.75 7.69
CA TYR A 33 19.97 14.62 6.79
C TYR A 33 19.07 13.60 7.47
N ASP A 34 18.12 13.04 6.73
CA ASP A 34 17.26 11.95 7.22
C ASP A 34 18.08 10.66 7.44
N CYS A 35 19.13 10.47 6.64
CA CYS A 35 20.09 9.39 6.82
C CYS A 35 21.50 9.96 7.06
N PRO A 36 22.03 9.92 8.29
CA PRO A 36 23.37 10.45 8.59
C PRO A 36 24.49 9.65 7.89
N LYS A 37 24.25 8.37 7.54
CA LYS A 37 25.26 7.49 6.94
C LYS A 37 25.58 7.88 5.50
N CYS A 38 24.57 8.15 4.67
CA CYS A 38 24.76 8.50 3.26
C CYS A 38 24.41 9.96 2.94
N LYS A 39 24.03 10.76 3.94
CA LYS A 39 23.60 12.17 3.75
C LYS A 39 22.54 12.32 2.64
N ASP A 40 21.62 11.34 2.59
CA ASP A 40 20.49 11.26 1.66
C ASP A 40 20.82 10.90 0.20
N GLU A 41 22.08 10.54 -0.09
CA GLU A 41 22.53 10.12 -1.42
C GLU A 41 22.18 8.66 -1.76
N LEU A 42 21.53 7.91 -0.84
CA LEU A 42 21.10 6.52 -0.99
C LEU A 42 22.26 5.50 -1.13
N GLY A 43 23.49 5.94 -1.06
CA GLY A 43 24.70 5.15 -1.11
C GLY A 43 25.91 5.99 -0.68
N PHE A 44 27.06 5.38 -0.62
CA PHE A 44 28.34 6.03 -0.29
C PHE A 44 29.48 5.25 -0.93
N ILE A 45 30.59 5.95 -1.13
CA ILE A 45 31.84 5.33 -1.64
C ILE A 45 32.55 4.66 -0.47
N GLU A 46 32.87 3.38 -0.63
CA GLU A 46 33.68 2.59 0.28
C GLU A 46 35.01 2.23 -0.38
N ARG A 47 36.13 2.41 0.32
CA ARG A 47 37.46 2.03 -0.16
C ARG A 47 37.73 0.56 0.17
N ARG A 48 37.90 -0.26 -0.86
CA ARG A 48 38.28 -1.68 -0.75
C ARG A 48 39.66 -1.88 -1.37
N GLY A 49 40.69 -1.78 -0.56
CA GLY A 49 42.09 -1.77 -1.04
C GLY A 49 42.41 -0.51 -1.84
N MET A 50 42.82 -0.66 -3.11
CA MET A 50 43.06 0.45 -4.03
C MET A 50 41.86 0.90 -4.84
N MET A 51 40.72 0.23 -4.70
CA MET A 51 39.49 0.55 -5.47
C MET A 51 38.48 1.28 -4.62
N GLU A 52 37.79 2.25 -5.21
CA GLU A 52 36.64 2.90 -4.65
C GLU A 52 35.36 2.25 -5.23
N VAL A 53 34.53 1.73 -4.35
CA VAL A 53 33.32 1.01 -4.75
C VAL A 53 32.09 1.74 -4.19
N TRP A 54 31.11 1.98 -5.05
CA TRP A 54 29.82 2.51 -4.61
C TRP A 54 29.02 1.43 -3.88
N VAL A 55 28.62 1.70 -2.63
CA VAL A 55 27.85 0.81 -1.78
C VAL A 55 26.47 1.44 -1.52
N SER A 56 25.40 0.71 -1.86
CA SER A 56 24.04 1.15 -1.57
C SER A 56 23.79 1.25 -0.07
N CYS A 57 23.23 2.35 0.40
CA CYS A 57 22.85 2.52 1.79
C CYS A 57 21.55 1.76 2.11
N ALA A 58 21.46 1.13 3.27
CA ALA A 58 20.25 0.45 3.75
C ALA A 58 19.00 1.39 3.81
N CYS A 59 19.21 2.71 3.95
CA CYS A 59 18.11 3.67 3.92
C CYS A 59 17.37 3.70 2.56
N ARG A 60 17.97 3.21 1.48
CA ARG A 60 17.31 3.15 0.15
C ARG A 60 16.06 2.28 0.18
N GLU A 61 16.13 1.11 0.80
CA GLU A 61 15.00 0.19 0.94
C GLU A 61 13.94 0.78 1.87
N TRP A 62 14.36 1.31 3.01
CA TRP A 62 13.44 1.98 3.93
C TRP A 62 12.69 3.14 3.25
N ARG A 63 13.39 4.01 2.50
CA ARG A 63 12.76 5.11 1.76
C ARG A 63 11.82 4.64 0.67
N LYS A 64 12.16 3.54 -0.02
CA LYS A 64 11.28 2.91 -1.00
C LYS A 64 9.98 2.44 -0.33
N ALA A 65 10.09 1.74 0.80
CA ALA A 65 8.93 1.30 1.57
C ALA A 65 8.07 2.48 2.06
N GLN A 66 8.69 3.55 2.58
CA GLN A 66 7.98 4.76 3.02
C GLN A 66 7.24 5.45 1.85
N LYS A 67 7.84 5.51 0.67
CA LYS A 67 7.19 6.05 -0.52
C LYS A 67 5.97 5.22 -0.92
N LEU A 68 6.07 3.90 -0.89
CA LEU A 68 4.96 3.00 -1.18
C LEU A 68 3.82 3.16 -0.16
N LEU A 69 4.14 3.19 1.14
CA LEU A 69 3.16 3.43 2.20
C LEU A 69 2.44 4.78 2.04
N LYS A 70 3.16 5.82 1.61
CA LYS A 70 2.56 7.14 1.36
C LYS A 70 1.63 7.12 0.14
N SER A 71 1.99 6.41 -0.92
CA SER A 71 1.19 6.32 -2.15
C SER A 71 0.05 5.29 -2.09
N SER A 72 0.02 4.44 -1.06
CA SER A 72 -0.97 3.37 -0.91
C SER A 72 -2.37 3.85 -0.52
N GLU A 73 -2.49 5.10 -0.07
CA GLU A 73 -3.73 5.68 0.49
C GLU A 73 -4.25 4.97 1.76
N ILE A 74 -3.46 4.06 2.33
CA ILE A 74 -3.74 3.51 3.66
C ILE A 74 -3.66 4.63 4.69
N THR A 75 -4.67 4.72 5.57
CA THR A 75 -4.72 5.76 6.61
C THR A 75 -3.53 5.65 7.58
N GLU A 76 -3.13 6.77 8.20
CA GLU A 76 -2.02 6.79 9.16
C GLU A 76 -2.21 5.78 10.31
N GLN A 77 -3.45 5.61 10.77
CA GLN A 77 -3.78 4.62 11.79
C GLN A 77 -3.50 3.19 11.34
N PHE A 78 -3.76 2.87 10.06
CA PHE A 78 -3.59 1.53 9.51
C PHE A 78 -2.14 1.23 9.10
N LYS A 79 -1.33 2.25 8.80
CA LYS A 79 0.08 2.06 8.40
C LYS A 79 0.92 1.29 9.42
N ASN A 80 0.53 1.30 10.69
CA ASN A 80 1.27 0.62 11.76
C ASN A 80 0.73 -0.77 12.11
N LEU A 81 -0.40 -1.19 11.53
CA LEU A 81 -0.94 -2.52 11.76
C LEU A 81 -0.01 -3.60 11.22
N ASN A 82 0.17 -4.63 12.04
CA ASN A 82 1.01 -5.79 11.72
C ASN A 82 0.44 -7.06 12.34
N PHE A 83 0.92 -8.21 11.91
CA PHE A 83 0.47 -9.52 12.38
C PHE A 83 0.71 -9.75 13.87
N ALA A 84 1.81 -9.22 14.45
CA ALA A 84 2.12 -9.41 15.86
C ALA A 84 1.13 -8.71 16.81
N GLN A 85 0.40 -7.71 16.33
CA GLN A 85 -0.64 -7.02 17.10
C GLN A 85 -1.99 -7.74 17.06
N PHE A 86 -2.15 -8.74 16.18
CA PHE A 86 -3.41 -9.46 16.01
C PHE A 86 -3.50 -10.63 16.98
N LYS A 87 -4.53 -10.62 17.83
CA LYS A 87 -4.74 -11.64 18.85
C LYS A 87 -5.57 -12.79 18.31
N THR A 88 -5.04 -14.00 18.36
CA THR A 88 -5.75 -15.24 17.99
C THR A 88 -6.13 -16.09 19.18
N GLU A 89 -5.54 -15.85 20.37
CA GLU A 89 -5.81 -16.60 21.58
C GLU A 89 -7.26 -16.41 22.04
N GLY A 90 -7.93 -17.51 22.38
CA GLY A 90 -9.33 -17.50 22.79
C GLY A 90 -10.35 -17.21 21.69
N LYS A 91 -9.91 -17.02 20.45
CA LYS A 91 -10.78 -16.76 19.29
C LYS A 91 -11.26 -18.04 18.63
N HIS A 92 -12.38 -17.92 17.90
CA HIS A 92 -12.92 -18.99 17.06
C HIS A 92 -11.88 -19.47 16.03
N GLN A 93 -11.97 -20.73 15.64
CA GLN A 93 -11.01 -21.38 14.74
C GLN A 93 -10.90 -20.62 13.40
N SER A 94 -12.01 -20.12 12.84
CA SER A 94 -11.98 -19.35 11.57
C SER A 94 -11.16 -18.05 11.65
N VAL A 95 -10.99 -17.45 12.83
CA VAL A 95 -10.13 -16.27 13.03
C VAL A 95 -8.66 -16.67 12.98
N LYS A 96 -8.29 -17.85 13.51
CA LYS A 96 -6.93 -18.39 13.41
C LYS A 96 -6.60 -18.75 11.97
N GLU A 97 -7.54 -19.42 11.27
CA GLU A 97 -7.40 -19.76 9.85
C GLU A 97 -7.22 -18.51 8.98
N ALA A 98 -7.97 -17.44 9.25
CA ALA A 98 -7.80 -16.18 8.52
C ALA A 98 -6.44 -15.52 8.77
N TYR A 99 -5.91 -15.63 10.00
CA TYR A 99 -4.57 -15.16 10.34
C TYR A 99 -3.50 -15.97 9.58
N GLU A 100 -3.58 -17.30 9.66
CA GLU A 100 -2.64 -18.21 8.99
C GLU A 100 -2.67 -18.01 7.47
N CYS A 101 -3.86 -17.94 6.88
CA CYS A 101 -4.07 -17.67 5.47
C CYS A 101 -3.43 -16.32 5.04
N ALA A 102 -3.61 -15.25 5.82
CA ALA A 102 -3.03 -13.95 5.49
C ALA A 102 -1.49 -13.94 5.59
N VAL A 103 -0.91 -14.67 6.55
CA VAL A 103 0.55 -14.85 6.67
C VAL A 103 1.09 -15.67 5.50
N GLU A 104 0.44 -16.80 5.18
CA GLU A 104 0.80 -17.67 4.07
C GLU A 104 0.73 -16.95 2.72
N TYR A 105 -0.32 -16.15 2.50
CA TYR A 105 -0.45 -15.32 1.29
C TYR A 105 0.77 -14.41 1.08
N VAL A 106 1.23 -13.72 2.13
CA VAL A 106 2.41 -12.85 2.04
C VAL A 106 3.68 -13.67 1.72
N GLN A 107 3.83 -14.85 2.31
CA GLN A 107 4.98 -15.72 2.09
C GLN A 107 4.99 -16.27 0.65
N ALA A 108 3.83 -16.69 0.15
CA ALA A 108 3.68 -17.25 -1.20
C ALA A 108 3.64 -16.20 -2.31
N TYR A 109 3.48 -14.90 -1.96
CA TYR A 109 3.16 -13.85 -2.93
C TYR A 109 4.07 -13.84 -4.18
N ARG A 110 5.39 -14.00 -4.00
CA ARG A 110 6.36 -13.98 -5.10
C ARG A 110 6.13 -15.09 -6.11
N ASP A 111 5.66 -16.24 -5.65
CA ASP A 111 5.46 -17.45 -6.48
C ASP A 111 4.12 -17.40 -7.20
N ILE A 112 3.10 -16.75 -6.58
CA ILE A 112 1.73 -16.76 -7.10
C ILE A 112 1.35 -15.51 -7.87
N GLN A 113 2.07 -14.37 -7.75
CA GLN A 113 1.66 -13.06 -8.23
C GLN A 113 1.25 -13.00 -9.71
N GLU A 114 1.79 -13.88 -10.56
CA GLU A 114 1.47 -13.96 -11.98
C GLU A 114 0.47 -15.07 -12.31
N SER A 115 0.03 -15.84 -11.31
CA SER A 115 -0.96 -16.89 -11.49
C SER A 115 -2.38 -16.33 -11.55
N ARG A 116 -3.36 -17.15 -11.92
CA ARG A 116 -4.79 -16.81 -11.88
C ARG A 116 -5.28 -16.71 -10.43
N ARG A 117 -4.79 -17.56 -9.53
CA ARG A 117 -5.19 -17.66 -8.13
C ARG A 117 -4.21 -16.94 -7.22
N ASN A 118 -4.06 -15.66 -7.44
CA ASN A 118 -3.05 -14.80 -6.83
C ASN A 118 -3.60 -13.81 -5.80
N SER A 119 -4.86 -13.94 -5.46
CA SER A 119 -5.60 -12.98 -4.65
C SER A 119 -6.03 -13.59 -3.32
N ILE A 120 -6.36 -12.75 -2.33
CA ILE A 120 -6.83 -13.16 -1.01
C ILE A 120 -8.18 -12.53 -0.70
N ALA A 121 -9.11 -13.30 -0.13
CA ALA A 121 -10.38 -12.81 0.36
C ALA A 121 -10.65 -13.25 1.80
N LEU A 122 -10.98 -12.29 2.67
CA LEU A 122 -11.48 -12.53 4.01
C LEU A 122 -12.93 -12.05 4.09
N LEU A 123 -13.86 -12.99 4.21
CA LEU A 123 -15.29 -12.73 4.22
C LEU A 123 -15.90 -12.98 5.60
N GLY A 124 -17.08 -12.41 5.88
CA GLY A 124 -17.84 -12.72 7.09
C GLY A 124 -18.06 -11.53 8.02
N ARG A 125 -18.52 -11.80 9.23
CA ARG A 125 -19.09 -10.81 10.16
C ARG A 125 -18.21 -9.61 10.48
N PRO A 126 -18.82 -8.42 10.75
CA PRO A 126 -18.09 -7.24 11.20
C PRO A 126 -17.34 -7.47 12.51
N GLY A 127 -16.22 -6.78 12.69
CA GLY A 127 -15.39 -6.87 13.90
C GLY A 127 -14.51 -8.12 14.00
N SER A 128 -14.54 -9.03 13.02
CA SER A 128 -13.73 -10.27 13.01
C SER A 128 -12.25 -10.06 12.66
N GLY A 129 -11.82 -8.82 12.36
CA GLY A 129 -10.42 -8.50 12.11
C GLY A 129 -9.97 -8.57 10.64
N LYS A 130 -10.88 -8.76 9.67
CA LYS A 130 -10.56 -8.83 8.22
C LYS A 130 -9.67 -7.67 7.75
N THR A 131 -10.14 -6.44 7.96
CA THR A 131 -9.40 -5.22 7.58
C THR A 131 -8.02 -5.16 8.26
N HIS A 132 -7.91 -5.55 9.55
CA HIS A 132 -6.63 -5.60 10.25
C HIS A 132 -5.65 -6.58 9.57
N LEU A 133 -6.09 -7.82 9.33
CA LEU A 133 -5.24 -8.86 8.73
C LEU A 133 -4.80 -8.49 7.31
N LEU A 134 -5.73 -8.01 6.48
CA LEU A 134 -5.39 -7.58 5.12
C LEU A 134 -4.49 -6.34 5.12
N THR A 135 -4.71 -5.40 6.03
CA THR A 135 -3.83 -4.24 6.18
C THR A 135 -2.43 -4.66 6.66
N ALA A 136 -2.33 -5.60 7.60
CA ALA A 136 -1.05 -6.15 8.03
C ALA A 136 -0.32 -6.83 6.85
N ALA A 137 -1.04 -7.63 6.05
CA ALA A 137 -0.49 -8.25 4.84
C ALA A 137 -0.03 -7.19 3.81
N ALA A 138 -0.84 -6.17 3.54
CA ALA A 138 -0.47 -5.06 2.65
C ALA A 138 0.78 -4.32 3.12
N ASN A 139 0.89 -4.04 4.43
CA ASN A 139 2.07 -3.42 5.03
C ASN A 139 3.33 -4.30 4.88
N GLU A 140 3.21 -5.61 5.07
CA GLU A 140 4.31 -6.55 4.85
C GLU A 140 4.74 -6.60 3.38
N LEU A 141 3.80 -6.67 2.42
CA LEU A 141 4.08 -6.61 0.99
C LEU A 141 4.86 -5.33 0.63
N MET A 142 4.43 -4.17 1.12
CA MET A 142 5.10 -2.90 0.83
C MET A 142 6.47 -2.77 1.50
N ARG A 143 6.60 -3.22 2.76
CA ARG A 143 7.83 -3.01 3.56
C ARG A 143 8.91 -4.03 3.26
N LYS A 144 8.54 -5.30 3.09
CA LYS A 144 9.50 -6.41 2.91
C LYS A 144 9.70 -6.77 1.44
N LEU A 145 8.63 -6.76 0.65
CA LEU A 145 8.68 -7.18 -0.75
C LEU A 145 8.72 -6.00 -1.73
N PHE A 146 8.53 -4.76 -1.24
CA PHE A 146 8.48 -3.53 -2.03
C PHE A 146 7.44 -3.56 -3.16
N VAL A 147 6.30 -4.20 -2.88
CA VAL A 147 5.17 -4.33 -3.79
C VAL A 147 4.23 -3.14 -3.59
N PRO A 148 3.92 -2.36 -4.64
CA PRO A 148 2.93 -1.30 -4.58
C PRO A 148 1.53 -1.84 -4.26
N VAL A 149 0.90 -1.32 -3.21
CA VAL A 149 -0.49 -1.62 -2.85
C VAL A 149 -1.30 -0.33 -2.91
N LEU A 150 -2.50 -0.37 -3.48
CA LEU A 150 -3.48 0.72 -3.43
C LEU A 150 -4.67 0.28 -2.57
N TYR A 151 -4.89 0.98 -1.47
CA TYR A 151 -6.06 0.78 -0.61
C TYR A 151 -7.26 1.54 -1.14
N PHE A 152 -8.39 0.87 -1.23
CA PHE A 152 -9.66 1.46 -1.64
C PHE A 152 -10.78 0.99 -0.70
N PRO A 153 -11.17 1.81 0.28
CA PRO A 153 -12.35 1.57 1.09
C PRO A 153 -13.59 1.78 0.21
N PHE A 154 -14.37 0.71 0.00
CA PHE A 154 -15.42 0.69 -1.04
C PHE A 154 -16.45 1.81 -0.86
N VAL A 155 -16.96 1.99 0.34
CA VAL A 155 -18.04 2.96 0.61
C VAL A 155 -17.52 4.39 0.49
N GLU A 156 -16.45 4.70 1.21
CA GLU A 156 -15.86 6.04 1.27
C GLU A 156 -15.27 6.43 -0.08
N GLY A 157 -14.51 5.53 -0.69
CA GLY A 157 -13.85 5.78 -1.96
C GLY A 157 -14.82 6.09 -3.09
N PHE A 158 -15.94 5.38 -3.19
CA PHE A 158 -16.97 5.73 -4.15
C PHE A 158 -17.77 6.97 -3.80
N ASN A 159 -17.95 7.31 -2.52
CA ASN A 159 -18.57 8.58 -2.13
C ASN A 159 -17.72 9.77 -2.56
N ASP A 160 -16.40 9.71 -2.38
CA ASP A 160 -15.46 10.75 -2.81
C ASP A 160 -15.49 10.92 -4.34
N LEU A 161 -15.51 9.82 -5.10
CA LEU A 161 -15.59 9.83 -6.56
C LEU A 161 -16.91 10.36 -7.10
N LYS A 162 -18.02 10.23 -6.35
CA LYS A 162 -19.31 10.84 -6.71
C LYS A 162 -19.32 12.35 -6.55
N GLN A 163 -18.52 12.88 -5.61
CA GLN A 163 -18.41 14.33 -5.38
C GLN A 163 -17.55 15.00 -6.45
N ASP A 164 -16.56 14.30 -7.01
CA ASP A 164 -15.68 14.81 -8.06
C ASP A 164 -15.42 13.75 -9.14
N PHE A 165 -16.26 13.78 -10.17
CA PHE A 165 -16.13 12.89 -11.32
C PHE A 165 -14.85 13.11 -12.16
N SER A 166 -14.18 14.26 -12.01
CA SER A 166 -12.92 14.51 -12.74
C SER A 166 -11.80 13.56 -12.25
N LEU A 167 -11.88 13.08 -11.02
CA LEU A 167 -10.92 12.16 -10.43
C LEU A 167 -11.23 10.68 -10.71
N LEU A 168 -12.43 10.39 -11.25
CA LEU A 168 -12.91 9.01 -11.42
C LEU A 168 -12.00 8.19 -12.35
N GLU A 169 -11.73 8.71 -13.55
CA GLU A 169 -10.95 8.00 -14.55
C GLU A 169 -9.53 7.70 -14.07
N ASP A 170 -8.86 8.69 -13.49
CA ASP A 170 -7.52 8.53 -12.93
C ASP A 170 -7.50 7.49 -11.79
N LYS A 171 -8.50 7.52 -10.92
CA LYS A 171 -8.62 6.58 -9.81
C LYS A 171 -8.84 5.16 -10.32
N LEU A 172 -9.79 4.96 -11.23
CA LEU A 172 -10.05 3.65 -11.83
C LEU A 172 -8.82 3.11 -12.57
N ASN A 173 -8.10 3.98 -13.30
CA ASN A 173 -6.85 3.60 -13.96
C ASN A 173 -5.78 3.19 -12.95
N ARG A 174 -5.60 3.91 -11.85
CA ARG A 174 -4.70 3.52 -10.76
C ARG A 174 -5.09 2.18 -10.15
N MET A 175 -6.40 1.96 -9.90
CA MET A 175 -6.92 0.67 -9.40
C MET A 175 -6.67 -0.49 -10.35
N LYS A 176 -6.73 -0.25 -11.68
CA LYS A 176 -6.40 -1.25 -12.70
C LYS A 176 -4.91 -1.57 -12.74
N GLN A 177 -4.04 -0.54 -12.62
CA GLN A 177 -2.61 -0.65 -12.94
C GLN A 177 -1.71 -1.02 -11.75
N VAL A 178 -2.07 -0.67 -10.52
CA VAL A 178 -1.27 -0.99 -9.32
C VAL A 178 -0.99 -2.50 -9.22
N ASP A 179 0.13 -2.89 -8.63
CA ASP A 179 0.48 -4.31 -8.51
C ASP A 179 -0.57 -5.05 -7.68
N VAL A 180 -0.94 -4.55 -6.51
CA VAL A 180 -1.98 -5.12 -5.65
C VAL A 180 -3.06 -4.08 -5.35
N LEU A 181 -4.32 -4.43 -5.58
CA LEU A 181 -5.47 -3.62 -5.19
C LEU A 181 -6.09 -4.19 -3.91
N PHE A 182 -6.21 -3.37 -2.87
CA PHE A 182 -6.91 -3.75 -1.65
C PHE A 182 -8.31 -3.10 -1.62
N LEU A 183 -9.34 -3.90 -1.89
CA LEU A 183 -10.76 -3.54 -1.79
C LEU A 183 -11.26 -3.87 -0.39
N ASP A 184 -11.51 -2.86 0.44
CA ASP A 184 -11.98 -3.05 1.80
C ASP A 184 -13.48 -2.79 1.92
N ASP A 185 -14.18 -3.64 2.68
CA ASP A 185 -15.62 -3.58 2.92
C ASP A 185 -16.46 -3.59 1.60
N LEU A 186 -16.08 -4.47 0.64
CA LEU A 186 -16.79 -4.60 -0.63
C LEU A 186 -18.29 -4.87 -0.41
N PHE A 187 -19.14 -4.05 -1.04
CA PHE A 187 -20.62 -4.13 -0.98
C PHE A 187 -21.19 -4.14 0.44
N LYS A 188 -20.53 -3.44 1.37
CA LYS A 188 -20.90 -3.43 2.80
C LYS A 188 -22.40 -3.34 3.01
N PRO A 189 -23.04 -4.32 3.68
CA PRO A 189 -24.48 -4.35 3.84
C PRO A 189 -24.97 -3.26 4.80
N VAL A 190 -26.16 -2.75 4.52
CA VAL A 190 -26.91 -1.85 5.41
C VAL A 190 -28.32 -2.44 5.58
N GLY A 191 -28.71 -2.69 6.83
CA GLY A 191 -29.98 -3.34 7.12
C GLY A 191 -30.10 -4.76 6.54
N GLY A 192 -28.97 -5.49 6.45
CA GLY A 192 -28.92 -6.86 5.92
C GLY A 192 -28.98 -6.96 4.38
N ARG A 193 -28.89 -5.82 3.67
CA ARG A 193 -28.87 -5.82 2.20
C ARG A 193 -27.55 -5.22 1.70
N PRO A 194 -26.94 -5.78 0.63
CA PRO A 194 -25.75 -5.22 0.01
C PRO A 194 -25.96 -3.75 -0.37
N ARG A 195 -25.00 -2.90 -0.03
CA ARG A 195 -25.07 -1.47 -0.38
C ARG A 195 -24.17 -1.21 -1.59
N ALA A 196 -24.73 -1.40 -2.77
CA ALA A 196 -24.08 -1.02 -4.02
C ALA A 196 -25.12 -0.47 -4.99
N THR A 197 -24.79 0.59 -5.72
CA THR A 197 -25.59 1.06 -6.86
C THR A 197 -25.12 0.33 -8.11
N GLU A 198 -25.97 0.23 -9.14
CA GLU A 198 -25.60 -0.36 -10.44
C GLU A 198 -24.32 0.26 -10.99
N TRP A 199 -24.20 1.58 -10.92
CA TRP A 199 -23.00 2.29 -11.34
C TRP A 199 -21.74 1.83 -10.56
N GLN A 200 -21.81 1.63 -9.24
CA GLN A 200 -20.67 1.12 -8.45
C GLN A 200 -20.31 -0.31 -8.85
N ILE A 201 -21.31 -1.15 -9.14
CA ILE A 201 -21.11 -2.52 -9.61
C ILE A 201 -20.40 -2.49 -10.97
N GLU A 202 -20.87 -1.68 -11.92
CA GLU A 202 -20.24 -1.51 -13.23
C GLU A 202 -18.77 -1.06 -13.14
N GLN A 203 -18.46 -0.04 -12.32
CA GLN A 203 -17.10 0.42 -12.14
C GLN A 203 -16.21 -0.65 -11.49
N THR A 204 -16.75 -1.36 -10.50
CA THR A 204 -16.03 -2.45 -9.83
C THR A 204 -15.78 -3.60 -10.80
N TYR A 205 -16.78 -3.98 -11.60
CA TYR A 205 -16.63 -4.98 -12.65
C TYR A 205 -15.53 -4.59 -13.65
N ALA A 206 -15.52 -3.35 -14.13
CA ALA A 206 -14.50 -2.88 -15.07
C ALA A 206 -13.07 -2.99 -14.51
N VAL A 207 -12.89 -2.71 -13.21
CA VAL A 207 -11.60 -2.85 -12.53
C VAL A 207 -11.24 -4.33 -12.33
N VAL A 208 -12.16 -5.12 -11.77
CA VAL A 208 -11.92 -6.54 -11.47
C VAL A 208 -11.68 -7.32 -12.75
N ASN A 209 -12.48 -7.11 -13.79
CA ASN A 209 -12.31 -7.79 -15.08
C ASN A 209 -10.94 -7.47 -15.72
N TYR A 210 -10.49 -6.20 -15.67
CA TYR A 210 -9.17 -5.84 -16.15
C TYR A 210 -8.08 -6.61 -15.35
N ARG A 211 -8.18 -6.63 -14.02
CA ARG A 211 -7.20 -7.31 -13.16
C ARG A 211 -7.21 -8.81 -13.37
N TYR A 212 -8.39 -9.42 -13.49
CA TYR A 212 -8.57 -10.83 -13.81
C TYR A 212 -7.87 -11.22 -15.12
N LEU A 213 -8.07 -10.45 -16.20
CA LEU A 213 -7.46 -10.72 -17.50
C LEU A 213 -5.94 -10.50 -17.50
N ASN A 214 -5.43 -9.62 -16.65
CA ASN A 214 -4.01 -9.27 -16.57
C ASN A 214 -3.29 -9.91 -15.36
N HIS A 215 -3.91 -10.90 -14.71
CA HIS A 215 -3.36 -11.61 -13.54
C HIS A 215 -2.86 -10.66 -12.44
N LYS A 216 -3.59 -9.58 -12.16
CA LYS A 216 -3.22 -8.61 -11.13
C LYS A 216 -3.92 -8.90 -9.81
N PRO A 217 -3.18 -9.17 -8.71
CA PRO A 217 -3.74 -9.58 -7.42
C PRO A 217 -4.72 -8.59 -6.80
N ILE A 218 -5.76 -9.11 -6.16
CA ILE A 218 -6.72 -8.35 -5.34
C ILE A 218 -6.67 -8.88 -3.90
N MET A 219 -6.65 -7.98 -2.93
CA MET A 219 -6.92 -8.26 -1.54
C MET A 219 -8.33 -7.78 -1.24
N LEU A 220 -9.18 -8.64 -0.70
CA LEU A 220 -10.61 -8.37 -0.57
C LEU A 220 -11.11 -8.60 0.86
N SER A 221 -11.81 -7.64 1.44
CA SER A 221 -12.67 -7.86 2.60
C SER A 221 -14.13 -7.63 2.25
N SER A 222 -15.04 -8.44 2.79
CA SER A 222 -16.47 -8.20 2.73
C SER A 222 -17.18 -8.78 3.94
N GLU A 223 -18.36 -8.22 4.28
CA GLU A 223 -19.27 -8.79 5.27
C GLU A 223 -20.23 -9.82 4.65
N LEU A 224 -20.25 -9.92 3.33
CA LEU A 224 -21.09 -10.84 2.56
C LEU A 224 -20.46 -12.23 2.45
N SER A 225 -21.30 -13.24 2.24
CA SER A 225 -20.88 -14.58 1.85
C SER A 225 -20.46 -14.63 0.36
N VAL A 226 -19.87 -15.73 -0.06
CA VAL A 226 -19.55 -15.98 -1.48
C VAL A 226 -20.80 -15.93 -2.34
N GLU A 227 -21.87 -16.60 -1.90
CA GLU A 227 -23.13 -16.68 -2.61
C GLU A 227 -23.80 -15.29 -2.75
N GLU A 228 -23.72 -14.47 -1.70
CA GLU A 228 -24.27 -13.09 -1.73
C GLU A 228 -23.47 -12.21 -2.71
N ILE A 229 -22.14 -12.31 -2.75
CA ILE A 229 -21.29 -11.57 -3.71
C ILE A 229 -21.63 -11.99 -5.14
N VAL A 230 -21.75 -13.31 -5.41
CA VAL A 230 -22.11 -13.84 -6.73
C VAL A 230 -23.54 -13.41 -7.13
N SER A 231 -24.48 -13.31 -6.17
CA SER A 231 -25.85 -12.90 -6.45
C SER A 231 -25.99 -11.43 -6.85
N ILE A 232 -25.04 -10.56 -6.47
CA ILE A 232 -25.04 -9.15 -6.87
C ILE A 232 -24.70 -9.00 -8.35
N ASP A 233 -23.65 -9.70 -8.80
CA ASP A 233 -23.24 -9.80 -10.19
C ASP A 233 -22.44 -11.11 -10.35
N GLU A 234 -23.00 -12.06 -11.11
CA GLU A 234 -22.42 -13.39 -11.29
C GLU A 234 -21.04 -13.34 -11.97
N ALA A 235 -20.90 -12.45 -12.95
CA ALA A 235 -19.65 -12.33 -13.70
C ALA A 235 -18.54 -11.71 -12.86
N LEU A 236 -18.84 -10.76 -11.99
CA LEU A 236 -17.92 -10.16 -11.03
C LEU A 236 -17.57 -11.16 -9.92
N GLY A 237 -18.59 -11.74 -9.30
CA GLY A 237 -18.43 -12.63 -8.14
C GLY A 237 -17.63 -13.87 -8.45
N THR A 238 -17.91 -14.53 -9.58
CA THR A 238 -17.18 -15.75 -9.99
C THR A 238 -15.70 -15.48 -10.28
N ARG A 239 -15.37 -14.31 -10.88
CA ARG A 239 -13.95 -13.91 -11.07
C ARG A 239 -13.22 -13.68 -9.76
N LEU A 240 -13.84 -12.97 -8.82
CA LEU A 240 -13.27 -12.74 -7.49
C LEU A 240 -13.03 -14.06 -6.76
N VAL A 241 -14.00 -14.98 -6.80
CA VAL A 241 -13.87 -16.31 -6.17
C VAL A 241 -12.74 -17.11 -6.79
N GLU A 242 -12.65 -17.15 -8.12
CA GLU A 242 -11.57 -17.87 -8.82
C GLU A 242 -10.19 -17.29 -8.48
N MET A 243 -10.06 -15.95 -8.48
CA MET A 243 -8.80 -15.29 -8.14
C MET A 243 -8.36 -15.56 -6.70
N CYS A 244 -9.31 -15.70 -5.77
CA CYS A 244 -9.05 -15.87 -4.33
C CYS A 244 -9.09 -17.34 -3.89
N GLN A 245 -9.31 -18.30 -4.79
CA GLN A 245 -9.64 -19.69 -4.45
C GLN A 245 -8.66 -20.35 -3.47
N ASP A 246 -7.38 -20.06 -3.56
CA ASP A 246 -6.35 -20.68 -2.72
C ASP A 246 -6.19 -19.94 -1.37
N PHE A 247 -6.67 -18.70 -1.27
CA PHE A 247 -6.57 -17.84 -0.08
C PHE A 247 -7.92 -17.18 0.26
N LEU A 248 -8.99 -17.99 0.34
CA LEU A 248 -10.32 -17.52 0.70
C LEU A 248 -10.72 -18.11 2.05
N VAL A 249 -11.00 -17.24 3.04
CA VAL A 249 -11.48 -17.66 4.36
C VAL A 249 -12.77 -16.93 4.69
N VAL A 250 -13.76 -17.71 5.17
CA VAL A 250 -15.04 -17.19 5.66
C VAL A 250 -15.02 -17.24 7.19
N LEU A 251 -15.00 -16.05 7.82
CA LEU A 251 -14.98 -15.91 9.27
C LEU A 251 -16.40 -16.10 9.84
N ASN A 252 -16.71 -17.34 10.14
CA ASN A 252 -17.98 -17.78 10.73
C ASN A 252 -17.82 -18.02 12.23
N GLY A 253 -18.87 -17.76 13.01
CA GLY A 253 -18.90 -17.99 14.44
C GLY A 253 -19.92 -17.10 15.15
N SER A 254 -20.08 -17.29 16.47
CA SER A 254 -20.89 -16.40 17.28
C SER A 254 -20.28 -14.99 17.33
N SER A 255 -21.11 -13.96 17.45
CA SER A 255 -20.64 -12.58 17.53
C SER A 255 -19.60 -12.36 18.63
N PHE A 256 -19.72 -13.01 19.78
CA PHE A 256 -18.76 -12.92 20.87
C PHE A 256 -17.48 -13.71 20.60
N GLY A 257 -17.53 -14.81 19.86
CA GLY A 257 -16.37 -15.65 19.59
C GLY A 257 -15.42 -15.11 18.50
N ILE A 258 -15.93 -14.22 17.63
CA ILE A 258 -15.14 -13.69 16.49
C ILE A 258 -14.91 -12.18 16.55
N ASN A 259 -15.71 -11.42 17.32
CA ASN A 259 -15.66 -9.97 17.28
C ASN A 259 -14.65 -9.42 18.30
N HIS A 260 -13.57 -8.81 17.79
CA HIS A 260 -12.54 -8.19 18.62
C HIS A 260 -13.02 -6.92 19.35
N ARG A 261 -14.10 -6.27 18.88
CA ARG A 261 -14.66 -5.06 19.51
C ARG A 261 -15.48 -5.38 20.75
N LEU A 262 -15.87 -6.65 20.94
CA LEU A 262 -16.67 -7.12 22.09
C LEU A 262 -15.79 -7.83 23.15
N GLU A 263 -14.47 -7.82 23.00
CA GLU A 263 -13.55 -8.36 24.01
C GLU A 263 -13.74 -7.65 25.36
N GLY A 264 -13.91 -8.45 26.43
CA GLY A 264 -14.06 -7.92 27.77
C GLY A 264 -15.47 -7.41 28.13
N MET A 265 -16.48 -7.62 27.25
CA MET A 265 -17.88 -7.28 27.54
C MET A 265 -18.70 -8.46 28.08
N VAL A 266 -18.06 -9.60 28.32
CA VAL A 266 -18.70 -10.81 28.91
C VAL A 266 -17.95 -11.20 30.16
#